data_3c3939f70ef99889b39a79418fb7f493
#
_entry.id   3c3939f70ef99889b39a79418fb7f493
#
_cell.length_a   1.000
_cell.length_b   1.000
_cell.length_c   1.000
_cell.angle_alpha   90.00
_cell.angle_beta   90.00
_cell.angle_gamma   90.00
#
_symmetry.space_group_name_H-M   'P 1'
#
loop_
_entity.id
_entity.type
_entity.pdbx_description
1 polymer ?
#
loop_
_entity_poly.entity_id
_entity_poly.type
_entity_poly.pdbx_seq_one_letter_code
_entity_poly.pdbx_strand_id
1 'polypeptide(L)'
;MKLKQLVAATLALGITSTALAQVIGKQEDQIRWRQSAYHTMAWSMGRIKANVEGTYNKDQVVEAANVIQAIANSKMGSLYQSGSDKGKGWKETRLKAEFFKPENKDELGKVAGGFNKEANEMAKVAAAGDAGAVKAQFGKLGEACKACHDKFRQEDDKK
;
A
#
# COMPACT_ATOMS: atom_id res chain seq x y z
N MET A 1 -61.29 -9.41 39.54
CA MET A 1 -60.78 -9.80 38.18
C MET A 1 -59.35 -9.35 38.07
N LYS A 2 -58.39 -10.28 38.02
CA LYS A 2 -56.97 -9.99 37.96
C LYS A 2 -56.51 -10.07 36.52
N LEU A 3 -56.14 -8.92 35.92
CA LEU A 3 -55.60 -8.80 34.56
C LEU A 3 -54.13 -9.25 34.57
N LYS A 4 -53.87 -10.38 33.90
CA LYS A 4 -52.48 -10.89 33.75
C LYS A 4 -51.81 -10.11 32.61
N GLN A 5 -50.80 -9.31 32.93
CA GLN A 5 -49.94 -8.67 31.94
C GLN A 5 -48.98 -9.72 31.37
N LEU A 6 -49.12 -10.03 30.09
CA LEU A 6 -48.15 -10.81 29.33
C LEU A 6 -47.06 -9.84 28.80
N VAL A 7 -45.87 -9.93 29.38
CA VAL A 7 -44.67 -9.24 28.88
C VAL A 7 -44.10 -10.13 27.79
N ALA A 8 -44.25 -9.71 26.53
CA ALA A 8 -43.57 -10.32 25.40
C ALA A 8 -42.13 -9.75 25.32
N ALA A 9 -41.17 -10.57 25.70
CA ALA A 9 -39.75 -10.26 25.50
C ALA A 9 -39.36 -10.55 24.04
N THR A 10 -39.27 -9.51 23.24
CA THR A 10 -38.71 -9.60 21.91
C THR A 10 -37.18 -9.67 22.01
N LEU A 11 -36.62 -10.86 21.76
CA LEU A 11 -35.20 -11.07 21.56
C LEU A 11 -34.81 -10.46 20.21
N ALA A 12 -34.20 -9.27 20.21
CA ALA A 12 -33.57 -8.71 19.02
C ALA A 12 -32.25 -9.46 18.78
N LEU A 13 -32.24 -10.46 17.87
CA LEU A 13 -31.00 -11.00 17.34
C LEU A 13 -30.31 -9.90 16.54
N GLY A 14 -29.30 -9.29 17.13
CA GLY A 14 -28.39 -8.40 16.43
C GLY A 14 -27.57 -9.21 15.42
N ILE A 15 -27.95 -9.14 14.16
CA ILE A 15 -27.12 -9.65 13.07
C ILE A 15 -25.92 -8.70 12.93
N THR A 16 -24.80 -9.03 13.57
CA THR A 16 -23.55 -8.37 13.30
C THR A 16 -23.07 -8.80 11.90
N SER A 17 -23.48 -8.08 10.88
CA SER A 17 -22.89 -8.23 9.55
C SER A 17 -21.45 -7.78 9.61
N THR A 18 -20.50 -8.72 9.67
CA THR A 18 -19.10 -8.45 9.35
C THR A 18 -19.07 -8.04 7.88
N ALA A 19 -18.93 -6.74 7.61
CA ALA A 19 -18.73 -6.23 6.27
C ALA A 19 -17.39 -6.79 5.76
N LEU A 20 -17.44 -7.91 5.06
CA LEU A 20 -16.30 -8.40 4.30
C LEU A 20 -16.01 -7.36 3.22
N ALA A 21 -14.78 -6.90 3.16
CA ALA A 21 -14.36 -5.97 2.11
C ALA A 21 -14.66 -6.63 0.76
N GLN A 22 -15.49 -5.96 -0.06
CA GLN A 22 -15.87 -6.49 -1.36
C GLN A 22 -14.64 -6.60 -2.25
N VAL A 23 -14.38 -7.79 -2.73
CA VAL A 23 -13.34 -8.05 -3.74
C VAL A 23 -13.83 -7.54 -5.10
N ILE A 24 -13.11 -6.59 -5.66
CA ILE A 24 -13.42 -6.00 -6.96
C ILE A 24 -12.49 -6.59 -8.02
N GLY A 25 -13.07 -7.04 -9.14
CA GLY A 25 -12.34 -7.56 -10.29
C GLY A 25 -11.84 -8.99 -10.10
N LYS A 26 -11.28 -9.55 -11.18
CA LYS A 26 -10.63 -10.86 -11.20
C LYS A 26 -9.21 -10.73 -10.64
N GLN A 27 -8.56 -11.87 -10.37
CA GLN A 27 -7.18 -11.90 -9.87
C GLN A 27 -6.21 -11.17 -10.81
N GLU A 28 -6.35 -11.36 -12.13
CA GLU A 28 -5.50 -10.68 -13.12
C GLU A 28 -5.68 -9.15 -13.09
N ASP A 29 -6.90 -8.66 -12.86
CA ASP A 29 -7.18 -7.24 -12.74
C ASP A 29 -6.51 -6.66 -11.49
N GLN A 30 -6.55 -7.38 -10.38
CA GLN A 30 -5.89 -6.96 -9.14
C GLN A 30 -4.37 -6.94 -9.28
N ILE A 31 -3.78 -7.96 -9.94
CA ILE A 31 -2.35 -7.95 -10.28
C ILE A 31 -2.02 -6.75 -11.16
N ARG A 32 -2.85 -6.46 -12.16
CA ARG A 32 -2.69 -5.32 -13.07
C ARG A 32 -2.75 -3.98 -12.34
N TRP A 33 -3.75 -3.79 -11.46
CA TRP A 33 -3.90 -2.55 -10.69
C TRP A 33 -2.74 -2.30 -9.73
N ARG A 34 -2.28 -3.32 -8.99
CA ARG A 34 -1.11 -3.15 -8.13
C ARG A 34 0.17 -2.88 -8.93
N GLN A 35 0.35 -3.51 -10.09
CA GLN A 35 1.47 -3.20 -11.00
C GLN A 35 1.41 -1.75 -11.48
N SER A 36 0.25 -1.26 -11.90
CA SER A 36 0.04 0.13 -12.31
C SER A 36 0.36 1.11 -11.18
N ALA A 37 -0.11 0.85 -9.97
CA ALA A 37 0.18 1.68 -8.81
C ALA A 37 1.69 1.74 -8.51
N TYR A 38 2.39 0.61 -8.56
CA TYR A 38 3.84 0.58 -8.35
C TYR A 38 4.61 1.28 -9.49
N HIS A 39 4.17 1.19 -10.74
CA HIS A 39 4.76 1.94 -11.84
C HIS A 39 4.58 3.45 -11.66
N THR A 40 3.41 3.89 -11.22
CA THR A 40 3.14 5.30 -10.92
C THR A 40 3.99 5.81 -9.77
N MET A 41 4.16 5.01 -8.70
CA MET A 41 5.07 5.35 -7.60
C MET A 41 6.53 5.41 -8.06
N ALA A 42 6.98 4.46 -8.89
CA ALA A 42 8.35 4.46 -9.41
C ALA A 42 8.63 5.69 -10.28
N TRP A 43 7.67 6.11 -11.11
CA TRP A 43 7.76 7.36 -11.86
C TRP A 43 7.85 8.58 -10.93
N SER A 44 7.02 8.63 -9.89
CA SER A 44 7.05 9.70 -8.89
C SER A 44 8.36 9.74 -8.11
N MET A 45 8.91 8.57 -7.72
CA MET A 45 10.25 8.48 -7.14
C MET A 45 11.34 9.00 -8.09
N GLY A 46 11.23 8.71 -9.38
CA GLY A 46 12.14 9.24 -10.41
C GLY A 46 12.09 10.77 -10.50
N ARG A 47 10.90 11.37 -10.40
CA ARG A 47 10.73 12.84 -10.37
C ARG A 47 11.40 13.45 -9.15
N ILE A 48 11.19 12.88 -7.95
CA ILE A 48 11.86 13.34 -6.72
C ILE A 48 13.38 13.21 -6.87
N LYS A 49 13.86 12.05 -7.36
CA LYS A 49 15.29 11.80 -7.59
C LYS A 49 15.90 12.87 -8.49
N ALA A 50 15.30 13.17 -9.62
CA ALA A 50 15.79 14.18 -10.56
C ALA A 50 15.91 15.56 -9.90
N ASN A 51 15.00 15.90 -8.98
CA ASN A 51 15.03 17.17 -8.25
C ASN A 51 16.10 17.22 -7.15
N VAL A 52 16.36 16.11 -6.43
CA VAL A 52 17.38 16.09 -5.35
C VAL A 52 18.80 15.90 -5.89
N GLU A 53 18.94 15.45 -7.13
CA GLU A 53 20.22 15.29 -7.82
C GLU A 53 20.52 16.42 -8.82
N GLY A 54 19.52 17.23 -9.20
CA GLY A 54 19.62 18.32 -10.17
C GLY A 54 19.13 19.65 -9.63
N THR A 55 18.43 20.41 -10.48
CA THR A 55 17.81 21.69 -10.08
C THR A 55 16.53 21.42 -9.32
N TYR A 56 16.49 21.84 -8.05
CA TYR A 56 15.35 21.62 -7.17
C TYR A 56 14.15 22.47 -7.56
N ASN A 57 13.01 21.84 -7.78
CA ASN A 57 11.72 22.48 -7.99
C ASN A 57 10.73 21.91 -6.96
N LYS A 58 10.36 22.75 -5.98
CA LYS A 58 9.46 22.38 -4.88
C LYS A 58 8.13 21.82 -5.38
N ASP A 59 7.50 22.45 -6.35
CA ASP A 59 6.16 22.07 -6.79
C ASP A 59 6.15 20.68 -7.42
N GLN A 60 7.16 20.37 -8.25
CA GLN A 60 7.31 19.02 -8.79
C GLN A 60 7.53 17.95 -7.72
N VAL A 61 8.28 18.28 -6.68
CA VAL A 61 8.52 17.35 -5.56
C VAL A 61 7.25 17.14 -4.76
N VAL A 62 6.48 18.20 -4.46
CA VAL A 62 5.19 18.13 -3.76
C VAL A 62 4.20 17.26 -4.54
N GLU A 63 4.04 17.51 -5.84
CA GLU A 63 3.15 16.70 -6.69
C GLU A 63 3.53 15.23 -6.66
N ALA A 64 4.81 14.90 -6.85
CA ALA A 64 5.29 13.53 -6.85
C ALA A 64 5.12 12.84 -5.48
N ALA A 65 5.43 13.54 -4.39
CA ALA A 65 5.27 13.02 -3.04
C ALA A 65 3.79 12.75 -2.70
N ASN A 66 2.88 13.64 -3.11
CA ASN A 66 1.44 13.46 -2.90
C ASN A 66 0.88 12.24 -3.65
N VAL A 67 1.37 11.94 -4.85
CA VAL A 67 0.99 10.72 -5.59
C VAL A 67 1.41 9.48 -4.80
N ILE A 68 2.65 9.44 -4.29
CA ILE A 68 3.14 8.30 -3.50
C ILE A 68 2.31 8.16 -2.22
N GLN A 69 2.05 9.27 -1.52
CA GLN A 69 1.24 9.30 -0.30
C GLN A 69 -0.18 8.78 -0.56
N ALA A 70 -0.85 9.25 -1.61
CA ALA A 70 -2.19 8.82 -1.96
C ALA A 70 -2.26 7.31 -2.21
N ILE A 71 -1.29 6.75 -2.95
CA ILE A 71 -1.23 5.32 -3.22
C ILE A 71 -0.93 4.54 -1.92
N ALA A 72 0.01 5.00 -1.09
CA ALA A 72 0.32 4.38 0.19
C ALA A 72 -0.91 4.28 1.10
N ASN A 73 -1.77 5.31 1.11
CA ASN A 73 -2.98 5.38 1.93
C ASN A 73 -4.23 4.74 1.27
N SER A 74 -4.14 4.27 0.02
CA SER A 74 -5.27 3.68 -0.73
C SER A 74 -5.66 2.27 -0.29
N LYS A 75 -5.03 1.71 0.75
CA LYS A 75 -5.25 0.34 1.22
C LYS A 75 -4.98 -0.71 0.14
N MET A 76 -3.90 -0.56 -0.61
CA MET A 76 -3.47 -1.50 -1.65
C MET A 76 -3.38 -2.96 -1.20
N GLY A 77 -3.32 -3.22 0.12
CA GLY A 77 -3.37 -4.57 0.68
C GLY A 77 -4.57 -5.39 0.18
N SER A 78 -5.69 -4.74 -0.13
CA SER A 78 -6.88 -5.40 -0.70
C SER A 78 -6.67 -6.01 -2.09
N LEU A 79 -5.61 -5.61 -2.80
CA LEU A 79 -5.24 -6.15 -4.11
C LEU A 79 -4.36 -7.43 -4.03
N TYR A 80 -4.07 -7.89 -2.81
CA TYR A 80 -3.25 -9.08 -2.57
C TYR A 80 -4.10 -10.23 -2.08
N GLN A 81 -4.81 -10.86 -3.00
CA GLN A 81 -5.59 -12.06 -2.69
C GLN A 81 -4.70 -13.31 -2.68
N SER A 82 -5.09 -14.28 -1.86
CA SER A 82 -4.41 -15.57 -1.79
C SER A 82 -4.31 -16.18 -3.19
N GLY A 83 -3.11 -16.67 -3.55
CA GLY A 83 -2.82 -17.22 -4.87
C GLY A 83 -2.39 -16.18 -5.92
N SER A 84 -2.44 -14.87 -5.61
CA SER A 84 -2.00 -13.82 -6.55
C SER A 84 -0.47 -13.60 -6.56
N ASP A 85 0.29 -14.53 -5.98
CA ASP A 85 1.72 -14.76 -6.24
C ASP A 85 1.97 -15.46 -7.60
N LYS A 86 0.89 -15.92 -8.24
CA LYS A 86 0.89 -16.50 -9.59
C LYS A 86 -0.03 -15.70 -10.51
N GLY A 87 0.21 -15.81 -11.80
CA GLY A 87 -0.62 -15.16 -12.82
C GLY A 87 -0.04 -13.87 -13.35
N LYS A 88 -0.78 -13.26 -14.26
CA LYS A 88 -0.32 -12.16 -15.10
C LYS A 88 -1.29 -10.98 -15.03
N GLY A 89 -0.73 -9.79 -14.77
CA GLY A 89 -1.39 -8.52 -15.02
C GLY A 89 -0.92 -7.93 -16.35
N TRP A 90 -0.17 -6.82 -16.31
CA TRP A 90 0.60 -6.34 -17.48
C TRP A 90 1.80 -7.26 -17.78
N LYS A 91 2.38 -7.79 -16.72
CA LYS A 91 3.49 -8.78 -16.75
C LYS A 91 3.17 -9.87 -15.74
N GLU A 92 3.91 -10.99 -15.80
CA GLU A 92 3.86 -12.00 -14.75
C GLU A 92 4.10 -11.34 -13.39
N THR A 93 3.37 -11.82 -12.37
CA THR A 93 3.59 -11.34 -11.01
C THR A 93 4.98 -11.74 -10.52
N ARG A 94 5.60 -10.87 -9.76
CA ARG A 94 6.90 -11.12 -9.12
C ARG A 94 6.77 -11.24 -7.61
N LEU A 95 5.55 -11.44 -7.13
CA LEU A 95 5.30 -11.66 -5.73
C LEU A 95 5.78 -13.06 -5.34
N LYS A 96 6.52 -13.16 -4.25
CA LYS A 96 6.91 -14.46 -3.68
C LYS A 96 5.73 -15.06 -2.92
N ALA A 97 5.61 -16.40 -2.92
CA ALA A 97 4.58 -17.13 -2.16
C ALA A 97 4.67 -16.88 -0.65
N GLU A 98 5.87 -16.54 -0.16
CA GLU A 98 6.16 -16.13 1.24
C GLU A 98 5.30 -14.99 1.72
N PHE A 99 4.79 -14.14 0.82
CA PHE A 99 3.89 -13.03 1.15
C PHE A 99 2.61 -13.50 1.85
N PHE A 100 2.11 -14.69 1.51
CA PHE A 100 0.85 -15.24 2.03
C PHE A 100 1.03 -16.20 3.20
N LYS A 101 2.26 -16.47 3.62
CA LYS A 101 2.52 -17.38 4.73
C LYS A 101 2.16 -16.73 6.06
N PRO A 102 1.40 -17.43 6.94
CA PRO A 102 0.97 -16.89 8.22
C PRO A 102 2.14 -16.39 9.10
N GLU A 103 3.27 -17.08 9.08
CA GLU A 103 4.47 -16.73 9.84
C GLU A 103 5.10 -15.39 9.39
N ASN A 104 4.81 -14.92 8.19
CA ASN A 104 5.33 -13.66 7.67
C ASN A 104 4.37 -12.47 7.91
N LYS A 105 3.21 -12.68 8.52
CA LYS A 105 2.18 -11.65 8.72
C LYS A 105 2.69 -10.43 9.48
N ASP A 106 3.42 -10.67 10.57
CA ASP A 106 3.94 -9.57 11.42
C ASP A 106 5.02 -8.77 10.67
N GLU A 107 5.89 -9.47 9.96
CA GLU A 107 6.93 -8.82 9.15
C GLU A 107 6.31 -8.03 7.98
N LEU A 108 5.32 -8.60 7.30
CA LEU A 108 4.57 -7.89 6.27
C LEU A 108 3.91 -6.62 6.82
N GLY A 109 3.33 -6.70 8.02
CA GLY A 109 2.76 -5.56 8.73
C GLY A 109 3.80 -4.48 9.00
N LYS A 110 5.00 -4.86 9.43
CA LYS A 110 6.11 -3.93 9.69
C LYS A 110 6.58 -3.22 8.43
N VAL A 111 6.85 -3.96 7.33
CA VAL A 111 7.35 -3.35 6.09
C VAL A 111 6.29 -2.49 5.41
N ALA A 112 5.02 -2.91 5.43
CA ALA A 112 3.92 -2.12 4.88
C ALA A 112 3.67 -0.84 5.71
N GLY A 113 3.69 -0.95 7.04
CA GLY A 113 3.57 0.19 7.95
C GLY A 113 4.75 1.15 7.82
N GLY A 114 5.96 0.63 7.69
CA GLY A 114 7.16 1.43 7.44
C GLY A 114 7.07 2.22 6.14
N PHE A 115 6.68 1.58 5.04
CA PHE A 115 6.45 2.28 3.78
C PHE A 115 5.38 3.38 3.90
N ASN A 116 4.25 3.07 4.53
CA ASN A 116 3.17 4.05 4.72
C ASN A 116 3.65 5.27 5.51
N LYS A 117 4.39 5.04 6.61
CA LYS A 117 4.99 6.10 7.42
C LYS A 117 5.92 6.99 6.60
N GLU A 118 6.88 6.39 5.88
CA GLU A 118 7.88 7.16 5.13
C GLU A 118 7.26 7.89 3.92
N ALA A 119 6.20 7.35 3.31
CA ALA A 119 5.45 8.02 2.25
C ALA A 119 4.68 9.26 2.77
N ASN A 120 4.07 9.16 3.95
CA ASN A 120 3.39 10.30 4.59
C ASN A 120 4.39 11.38 5.02
N GLU A 121 5.53 10.97 5.59
CA GLU A 121 6.59 11.94 5.97
C GLU A 121 7.20 12.59 4.72
N MET A 122 7.35 11.86 3.61
CA MET A 122 7.83 12.43 2.35
C MET A 122 6.93 13.57 1.86
N ALA A 123 5.61 13.40 1.88
CA ALA A 123 4.68 14.45 1.50
C ALA A 123 4.76 15.67 2.41
N LYS A 124 4.90 15.45 3.72
CA LYS A 124 5.05 16.51 4.70
C LYS A 124 6.35 17.32 4.51
N VAL A 125 7.48 16.63 4.32
CA VAL A 125 8.79 17.26 4.10
C VAL A 125 8.80 18.00 2.76
N ALA A 126 8.20 17.42 1.71
CA ALA A 126 8.05 18.07 0.41
C ALA A 126 7.26 19.39 0.52
N ALA A 127 6.16 19.40 1.26
CA ALA A 127 5.35 20.59 1.48
C ALA A 127 6.12 21.72 2.20
N ALA A 128 7.03 21.38 3.13
CA ALA A 128 7.92 22.33 3.78
C ALA A 128 8.92 22.97 2.78
N GLY A 129 9.42 22.18 1.82
CA GLY A 129 10.19 22.68 0.67
C GLY A 129 11.71 22.81 0.90
N ASP A 130 12.23 22.28 2.01
CA ASP A 130 13.68 22.21 2.23
C ASP A 130 14.30 21.07 1.42
N ALA A 131 15.17 21.40 0.46
CA ALA A 131 15.77 20.43 -0.45
C ALA A 131 16.66 19.39 0.26
N GLY A 132 17.34 19.79 1.33
CA GLY A 132 18.19 18.89 2.13
C GLY A 132 17.35 17.86 2.89
N ALA A 133 16.28 18.32 3.54
CA ALA A 133 15.33 17.45 4.23
C ALA A 133 14.62 16.50 3.25
N VAL A 134 14.24 16.99 2.07
CA VAL A 134 13.66 16.17 0.98
C VAL A 134 14.62 15.07 0.55
N LYS A 135 15.90 15.40 0.34
CA LYS A 135 16.93 14.41 -0.04
C LYS A 135 17.11 13.34 1.03
N ALA A 136 17.17 13.73 2.30
CA ALA A 136 17.28 12.80 3.41
C ALA A 136 16.05 11.88 3.52
N GLN A 137 14.85 12.43 3.37
CA GLN A 137 13.61 11.65 3.43
C GLN A 137 13.42 10.76 2.20
N PHE A 138 13.87 11.17 1.03
CA PHE A 138 13.89 10.35 -0.18
C PHE A 138 14.70 9.06 0.03
N GLY A 139 15.86 9.15 0.70
CA GLY A 139 16.64 7.98 1.07
C GLY A 139 15.85 7.00 1.96
N LYS A 140 15.20 7.50 3.02
CA LYS A 140 14.38 6.67 3.94
C LYS A 140 13.21 6.00 3.22
N LEU A 141 12.54 6.72 2.34
CA LEU A 141 11.45 6.16 1.53
C LEU A 141 11.97 5.08 0.58
N GLY A 142 13.15 5.27 -0.02
CA GLY A 142 13.82 4.26 -0.84
C GLY A 142 14.12 2.97 -0.06
N GLU A 143 14.66 3.09 1.15
CA GLU A 143 14.93 1.95 2.05
C GLU A 143 13.63 1.23 2.45
N ALA A 144 12.54 1.96 2.68
CA ALA A 144 11.24 1.35 2.99
C ALA A 144 10.69 0.53 1.80
N CYS A 145 10.87 1.02 0.56
CA CYS A 145 10.52 0.25 -0.64
C CYS A 145 11.39 -1.02 -0.75
N LYS A 146 12.70 -0.87 -0.52
CA LYS A 146 13.66 -1.98 -0.58
C LYS A 146 13.35 -3.07 0.43
N ALA A 147 13.01 -2.72 1.65
CA ALA A 147 12.69 -3.67 2.73
C ALA A 147 11.59 -4.67 2.35
N CYS A 148 10.54 -4.23 1.64
CA CYS A 148 9.50 -5.11 1.13
C CYS A 148 10.00 -5.93 -0.07
N HIS A 149 10.74 -5.31 -0.99
CA HIS A 149 11.25 -5.97 -2.19
C HIS A 149 12.18 -7.13 -1.86
N ASP A 150 13.12 -6.95 -0.97
CA ASP A 150 14.09 -7.98 -0.58
C ASP A 150 13.41 -9.24 -0.06
N LYS A 151 12.32 -9.08 0.67
CA LYS A 151 11.62 -10.21 1.30
C LYS A 151 10.57 -10.85 0.41
N PHE A 152 9.77 -10.04 -0.27
CA PHE A 152 8.52 -10.48 -0.89
C PHE A 152 8.47 -10.34 -2.41
N ARG A 153 9.50 -9.77 -3.04
CA ARG A 153 9.60 -9.65 -4.50
C ARG A 153 10.70 -10.55 -5.04
N GLN A 154 10.38 -11.30 -6.12
CA GLN A 154 11.39 -12.05 -6.86
C GLN A 154 12.40 -11.09 -7.49
N GLU A 155 13.67 -11.46 -7.50
CA GLU A 155 14.71 -10.71 -8.20
C GLU A 155 14.45 -10.70 -9.72
N ASP A 156 14.96 -9.67 -10.39
CA ASP A 156 15.00 -9.68 -11.85
C ASP A 156 16.01 -10.73 -12.30
N ASP A 157 15.61 -11.61 -13.22
CA ASP A 157 16.57 -12.44 -13.91
C ASP A 157 17.63 -11.52 -14.52
N LYS A 158 18.85 -11.64 -14.02
CA LYS A 158 19.98 -10.91 -14.60
C LYS A 158 20.18 -11.43 -16.03
N LYS A 159 19.65 -10.69 -17.00
CA LYS A 159 19.96 -10.90 -18.42
C LYS A 159 21.34 -10.37 -18.73
#